data_04bcf219b19614f1e36b65b7dd399891
#
_entry.id   04bcf219b19614f1e36b65b7dd399891
#
_cell.length_a   1.000
_cell.length_b   1.000
_cell.length_c   1.000
_cell.angle_alpha   90.00
_cell.angle_beta   90.00
_cell.angle_gamma   90.00
#
_symmetry.space_group_name_H-M   'P 1'
#
loop_
_entity.id
_entity.type
_entity.pdbx_description
1 polymer ?
#
loop_
_entity_poly.entity_id
_entity_poly.type
_entity_poly.pdbx_seq_one_letter_code
_entity_poly.pdbx_strand_id
1 'polypeptide(L)'
;MTFNYIPRWQSVEEEIEGASQRIQEDCNRFARIVESLGLQVVRAIMTLVAFVPVLWSLSESVTIPFFSNIEGSLVWTALTVSIGGLVISWFVGYKLPGLEYNNQKVEAAFRKDLVLGEDDKVNYAQSDTLWYLFTGIRFNYQRLYLHYGYFDIWIESYGQFMVIVPFLIIGPSLFTGAALLGVVIQISNAFDRVHSGFALFLFNWTTITELRSIWKRLHEFEANLERFSNPSRIESKSV
;
A
#
# COMPACT_ATOMS: atom_id res chain seq x y z
N MET A 1 18.15 -3.06 15.41
CA MET A 1 18.77 -2.40 14.24
C MET A 1 19.60 -1.19 14.65
N THR A 2 19.04 -0.14 15.20
CA THR A 2 19.73 1.12 15.55
C THR A 2 21.02 0.90 16.36
N PHE A 3 20.98 0.11 17.42
CA PHE A 3 22.16 -0.18 18.27
C PHE A 3 23.29 -0.95 17.55
N ASN A 4 22.99 -1.68 16.47
CA ASN A 4 24.00 -2.35 15.68
C ASN A 4 24.66 -1.43 14.65
N TYR A 5 23.94 -0.39 14.20
CA TYR A 5 24.46 0.56 13.23
C TYR A 5 25.40 1.60 13.86
N ILE A 6 25.13 2.04 15.09
CA ILE A 6 25.90 3.08 15.77
C ILE A 6 27.39 2.73 15.87
N PRO A 7 27.82 1.56 16.44
CA PRO A 7 29.25 1.26 16.56
C PRO A 7 29.91 1.03 15.19
N ARG A 8 29.19 0.46 14.21
CA ARG A 8 29.70 0.26 12.86
C ARG A 8 29.91 1.58 12.14
N TRP A 9 28.98 2.53 12.29
CA TRP A 9 29.10 3.87 11.72
C TRP A 9 30.21 4.67 12.40
N GLN A 10 30.38 4.57 13.69
CA GLN A 10 31.48 5.23 14.42
C GLN A 10 32.89 4.73 14.02
N SER A 11 32.99 3.49 13.53
CA SER A 11 34.26 2.91 13.06
C SER A 11 34.62 3.30 11.62
N VAL A 12 33.76 3.98 10.90
CA VAL A 12 33.99 4.45 9.53
C VAL A 12 34.53 5.88 9.55
N GLU A 13 35.69 6.10 8.92
CA GLU A 13 36.32 7.43 8.85
C GLU A 13 35.68 8.34 7.79
N GLU A 14 35.06 7.74 6.76
CA GLU A 14 34.39 8.50 5.70
C GLU A 14 32.98 8.94 6.11
N GLU A 15 32.61 10.15 5.69
CA GLU A 15 31.28 10.71 5.97
C GLU A 15 30.24 10.05 5.05
N ILE A 16 29.31 9.29 5.66
CA ILE A 16 28.18 8.68 4.94
C ILE A 16 26.99 9.66 5.01
N GLU A 17 26.64 10.22 3.87
CA GLU A 17 25.53 11.17 3.75
C GLU A 17 24.20 10.58 4.27
N GLY A 18 23.56 11.31 5.18
CA GLY A 18 22.27 10.93 5.75
C GLY A 18 22.31 9.79 6.75
N ALA A 19 23.49 9.42 7.30
CA ALA A 19 23.63 8.33 8.28
C ALA A 19 22.72 8.51 9.50
N SER A 20 22.62 9.71 10.07
CA SER A 20 21.76 10.03 11.20
C SER A 20 20.28 9.73 10.90
N GLN A 21 19.79 10.11 9.72
CA GLN A 21 18.43 9.84 9.28
C GLN A 21 18.17 8.34 9.11
N ARG A 22 19.14 7.56 8.56
CA ARG A 22 19.02 6.11 8.41
C ARG A 22 18.96 5.40 9.76
N ILE A 23 19.85 5.80 10.70
CA ILE A 23 19.95 5.17 12.01
C ILE A 23 18.74 5.47 12.88
N GLN A 24 18.23 6.70 12.87
CA GLN A 24 17.14 7.12 13.74
C GLN A 24 15.76 6.95 13.09
N GLU A 25 15.55 7.59 11.93
CA GLU A 25 14.21 7.71 11.34
C GLU A 25 13.83 6.46 10.54
N ASP A 26 14.69 6.03 9.61
CA ASP A 26 14.36 4.91 8.72
C ASP A 26 14.25 3.59 9.50
N CYS A 27 15.11 3.34 10.50
CA CYS A 27 15.00 2.16 11.36
C CYS A 27 13.68 2.14 12.16
N ASN A 28 13.28 3.28 12.72
CA ASN A 28 12.04 3.38 13.49
C ASN A 28 10.80 3.24 12.60
N ARG A 29 10.80 3.89 11.42
CA ARG A 29 9.72 3.75 10.43
C ARG A 29 9.60 2.32 9.94
N PHE A 30 10.72 1.69 9.60
CA PHE A 30 10.75 0.28 9.20
C PHE A 30 10.10 -0.62 10.24
N ALA A 31 10.53 -0.50 11.51
CA ALA A 31 9.99 -1.32 12.60
C ALA A 31 8.48 -1.15 12.76
N ARG A 32 7.97 0.09 12.75
CA ARG A 32 6.52 0.37 12.88
C ARG A 32 5.71 -0.19 11.70
N ILE A 33 6.22 -0.03 10.49
CA ILE A 33 5.52 -0.52 9.30
C ILE A 33 5.52 -2.05 9.30
N VAL A 34 6.64 -2.70 9.62
CA VAL A 34 6.72 -4.16 9.69
C VAL A 34 5.79 -4.70 10.77
N GLU A 35 5.72 -4.07 11.94
CA GLU A 35 4.80 -4.45 13.00
C GLU A 35 3.33 -4.33 12.55
N SER A 36 2.92 -3.16 12.07
CA SER A 36 1.52 -2.91 11.69
C SER A 36 1.09 -3.74 10.48
N LEU A 37 1.90 -3.77 9.42
CA LEU A 37 1.62 -4.52 8.21
C LEU A 37 1.72 -6.02 8.44
N GLY A 38 2.71 -6.46 9.22
CA GLY A 38 2.90 -7.86 9.58
C GLY A 38 1.69 -8.45 10.29
N LEU A 39 1.16 -7.74 11.29
CA LEU A 39 -0.07 -8.16 11.98
C LEU A 39 -1.27 -8.25 11.04
N GLN A 40 -1.42 -7.30 10.12
CA GLN A 40 -2.50 -7.32 9.14
C GLN A 40 -2.37 -8.48 8.16
N VAL A 41 -1.15 -8.77 7.67
CA VAL A 41 -0.87 -9.91 6.79
C VAL A 41 -1.16 -11.23 7.48
N VAL A 42 -0.69 -11.41 8.73
CA VAL A 42 -1.00 -12.62 9.52
C VAL A 42 -2.50 -12.79 9.67
N ARG A 43 -3.23 -11.73 10.02
CA ARG A 43 -4.70 -11.77 10.13
C ARG A 43 -5.36 -12.16 8.80
N ALA A 44 -4.92 -11.59 7.67
CA ALA A 44 -5.46 -11.92 6.36
C ALA A 44 -5.22 -13.38 6.00
N ILE A 45 -3.99 -13.90 6.22
CA ILE A 45 -3.66 -15.31 5.98
C ILE A 45 -4.55 -16.24 6.83
N MET A 46 -4.66 -15.96 8.14
CA MET A 46 -5.51 -16.75 9.03
C MET A 46 -6.97 -16.72 8.61
N THR A 47 -7.47 -15.56 8.19
CA THR A 47 -8.84 -15.43 7.66
C THR A 47 -9.02 -16.25 6.39
N LEU A 48 -8.09 -16.20 5.44
CA LEU A 48 -8.15 -16.99 4.21
C LEU A 48 -8.08 -18.49 4.51
N VAL A 49 -7.18 -18.93 5.39
CA VAL A 49 -7.06 -20.34 5.79
C VAL A 49 -8.35 -20.84 6.44
N ALA A 50 -9.04 -20.00 7.21
CA ALA A 50 -10.29 -20.39 7.85
C ALA A 50 -11.48 -20.39 6.88
N PHE A 51 -11.61 -19.39 6.02
CA PHE A 51 -12.84 -19.17 5.23
C PHE A 51 -12.79 -19.73 3.81
N VAL A 52 -11.63 -19.94 3.20
CA VAL A 52 -11.53 -20.59 1.87
C VAL A 52 -12.09 -22.02 1.89
N PRO A 53 -11.75 -22.89 2.88
CA PRO A 53 -12.35 -24.22 2.97
C PRO A 53 -13.88 -24.18 3.21
N VAL A 54 -14.35 -23.21 4.02
CA VAL A 54 -15.78 -23.01 4.25
C VAL A 54 -16.48 -22.65 2.94
N LEU A 55 -15.93 -21.69 2.20
CA LEU A 55 -16.49 -21.27 0.91
C LEU A 55 -16.43 -22.40 -0.13
N TRP A 56 -15.38 -23.22 -0.06
CA TRP A 56 -15.25 -24.42 -0.92
C TRP A 56 -16.36 -25.42 -0.65
N SER A 57 -16.59 -25.79 0.60
CA SER A 57 -17.65 -26.73 0.97
C SER A 57 -19.06 -26.20 0.66
N LEU A 58 -19.27 -24.90 0.80
CA LEU A 58 -20.55 -24.26 0.44
C LEU A 58 -20.79 -24.22 -1.08
N SER A 59 -19.73 -24.34 -1.90
CA SER A 59 -19.86 -24.41 -3.37
C SER A 59 -20.65 -25.61 -3.84
N GLU A 60 -20.63 -26.72 -3.09
CA GLU A 60 -21.37 -27.95 -3.43
C GLU A 60 -22.89 -27.75 -3.29
N SER A 61 -23.34 -26.82 -2.47
CA SER A 61 -24.76 -26.55 -2.20
C SER A 61 -25.41 -25.57 -3.17
N VAL A 62 -24.62 -24.98 -4.11
CA VAL A 62 -25.10 -23.92 -5.01
C VAL A 62 -24.63 -24.15 -6.44
N THR A 63 -25.54 -24.06 -7.40
CA THR A 63 -25.21 -24.13 -8.81
C THR A 63 -25.00 -22.74 -9.39
N ILE A 64 -23.76 -22.42 -9.81
CA ILE A 64 -23.44 -21.13 -10.41
C ILE A 64 -23.56 -21.23 -11.94
N PRO A 65 -24.35 -20.38 -12.61
CA PRO A 65 -24.60 -20.50 -14.06
C PRO A 65 -23.34 -20.50 -14.91
N PHE A 66 -22.31 -19.74 -14.53
CA PHE A 66 -21.05 -19.61 -15.27
C PHE A 66 -19.97 -20.64 -14.91
N PHE A 67 -20.07 -21.32 -13.74
CA PHE A 67 -19.08 -22.25 -13.21
C PHE A 67 -19.72 -23.56 -12.74
N SER A 68 -20.80 -23.98 -13.35
CA SER A 68 -21.62 -25.14 -12.92
C SER A 68 -20.88 -26.47 -12.85
N ASN A 69 -19.71 -26.60 -13.52
CA ASN A 69 -18.95 -27.85 -13.60
C ASN A 69 -17.59 -27.76 -12.86
N ILE A 70 -17.34 -26.71 -12.09
CA ILE A 70 -16.06 -26.52 -11.41
C ILE A 70 -16.25 -26.67 -9.90
N GLU A 71 -15.53 -27.63 -9.31
CA GLU A 71 -15.48 -27.76 -7.85
C GLU A 71 -14.92 -26.48 -7.21
N GLY A 72 -15.50 -26.04 -6.10
CA GLY A 72 -15.09 -24.80 -5.46
C GLY A 72 -15.46 -23.51 -6.24
N SER A 73 -16.50 -23.56 -7.07
CA SER A 73 -16.91 -22.45 -7.95
C SER A 73 -17.07 -21.11 -7.24
N LEU A 74 -17.55 -21.07 -5.99
CA LEU A 74 -17.65 -19.86 -5.17
C LEU A 74 -16.27 -19.28 -4.83
N VAL A 75 -15.27 -20.12 -4.57
CA VAL A 75 -13.91 -19.69 -4.28
C VAL A 75 -13.28 -19.07 -5.53
N TRP A 76 -13.41 -19.72 -6.68
CA TRP A 76 -12.91 -19.18 -7.95
C TRP A 76 -13.58 -17.87 -8.32
N THR A 77 -14.88 -17.75 -8.08
CA THR A 77 -15.60 -16.50 -8.30
C THR A 77 -15.11 -15.40 -7.35
N ALA A 78 -14.97 -15.69 -6.06
CA ALA A 78 -14.46 -14.73 -5.08
C ALA A 78 -13.04 -14.26 -5.45
N LEU A 79 -12.16 -15.18 -5.86
CA LEU A 79 -10.82 -14.88 -6.34
C LEU A 79 -10.83 -13.99 -7.57
N THR A 80 -11.60 -14.37 -8.58
CA THR A 80 -11.65 -13.63 -9.86
C THR A 80 -12.16 -12.21 -9.67
N VAL A 81 -13.24 -12.05 -8.89
CA VAL A 81 -13.82 -10.72 -8.66
C VAL A 81 -12.91 -9.87 -7.76
N SER A 82 -12.30 -10.47 -6.72
CA SER A 82 -11.36 -9.76 -5.84
C SER A 82 -10.11 -9.32 -6.59
N ILE A 83 -9.47 -10.22 -7.36
CA ILE A 83 -8.28 -9.89 -8.15
C ILE A 83 -8.63 -8.89 -9.25
N GLY A 84 -9.76 -9.07 -9.93
CA GLY A 84 -10.24 -8.12 -10.94
C GLY A 84 -10.42 -6.72 -10.38
N GLY A 85 -11.04 -6.61 -9.21
CA GLY A 85 -11.19 -5.35 -8.50
C GLY A 85 -9.85 -4.72 -8.09
N LEU A 86 -8.90 -5.53 -7.60
CA LEU A 86 -7.54 -5.08 -7.29
C LEU A 86 -6.84 -4.50 -8.52
N VAL A 87 -6.92 -5.20 -9.67
CA VAL A 87 -6.31 -4.76 -10.91
C VAL A 87 -6.90 -3.43 -11.38
N ILE A 88 -8.23 -3.31 -11.38
CA ILE A 88 -8.90 -2.06 -11.77
C ILE A 88 -8.54 -0.93 -10.79
N SER A 89 -8.55 -1.19 -9.49
CA SER A 89 -8.18 -0.22 -8.47
C SER A 89 -6.74 0.28 -8.64
N TRP A 90 -5.82 -0.62 -9.02
CA TRP A 90 -4.46 -0.23 -9.36
C TRP A 90 -4.42 0.71 -10.57
N PHE A 91 -5.19 0.42 -11.63
CA PHE A 91 -5.27 1.30 -12.80
C PHE A 91 -5.86 2.67 -12.47
N VAL A 92 -6.87 2.73 -11.61
CA VAL A 92 -7.49 4.01 -11.19
C VAL A 92 -6.53 4.81 -10.30
N GLY A 93 -5.82 4.12 -9.38
CA GLY A 93 -4.99 4.75 -8.36
C GLY A 93 -3.52 4.97 -8.74
N TYR A 94 -3.02 4.45 -9.87
CA TYR A 94 -1.58 4.42 -10.17
C TYR A 94 -0.91 5.80 -10.27
N LYS A 95 -1.68 6.86 -10.57
CA LYS A 95 -1.18 8.24 -10.64
C LYS A 95 -1.05 8.93 -9.29
N LEU A 96 -1.77 8.45 -8.26
CA LEU A 96 -1.83 9.11 -6.96
C LEU A 96 -0.44 9.29 -6.30
N PRO A 97 0.45 8.26 -6.25
CA PRO A 97 1.77 8.44 -5.64
C PRO A 97 2.62 9.51 -6.33
N GLY A 98 2.52 9.63 -7.66
CA GLY A 98 3.23 10.65 -8.41
C GLY A 98 2.70 12.06 -8.16
N LEU A 99 1.38 12.21 -8.03
CA LEU A 99 0.75 13.49 -7.70
C LEU A 99 1.07 13.91 -6.27
N GLU A 100 1.06 12.97 -5.32
CA GLU A 100 1.44 13.20 -3.92
C GLU A 100 2.90 13.65 -3.81
N TYR A 101 3.81 12.97 -4.51
CA TYR A 101 5.22 13.36 -4.56
C TYR A 101 5.41 14.78 -5.11
N ASN A 102 4.71 15.14 -6.19
CA ASN A 102 4.76 16.48 -6.76
C ASN A 102 4.22 17.52 -5.79
N ASN A 103 3.15 17.21 -5.08
CA ASN A 103 2.59 18.10 -4.06
C ASN A 103 3.60 18.36 -2.93
N GLN A 104 4.20 17.32 -2.36
CA GLN A 104 5.22 17.43 -1.33
C GLN A 104 6.44 18.24 -1.79
N LYS A 105 6.84 18.11 -3.06
CA LYS A 105 7.94 18.89 -3.63
C LYS A 105 7.64 20.38 -3.69
N VAL A 106 6.43 20.76 -4.10
CA VAL A 106 6.03 22.18 -4.20
C VAL A 106 5.86 22.77 -2.80
N GLU A 107 5.29 22.03 -1.85
CA GLU A 107 5.22 22.44 -0.44
C GLU A 107 6.60 22.65 0.19
N ALA A 108 7.54 21.75 -0.09
CA ALA A 108 8.91 21.87 0.39
C ALA A 108 9.60 23.13 -0.16
N ALA A 109 9.37 23.46 -1.43
CA ALA A 109 9.90 24.69 -2.04
C ALA A 109 9.32 25.95 -1.37
N PHE A 110 8.01 25.99 -1.14
CA PHE A 110 7.33 27.09 -0.44
C PHE A 110 7.85 27.25 0.99
N ARG A 111 7.94 26.15 1.74
CA ARG A 111 8.49 26.15 3.10
C ARG A 111 9.94 26.64 3.14
N LYS A 112 10.77 26.20 2.18
CA LYS A 112 12.17 26.62 2.09
C LYS A 112 12.29 28.14 1.94
N ASP A 113 11.50 28.75 1.07
CA ASP A 113 11.52 30.20 0.84
C ASP A 113 11.06 30.97 2.08
N LEU A 114 10.04 30.48 2.80
CA LEU A 114 9.61 31.05 4.08
C LEU A 114 10.69 30.97 5.16
N VAL A 115 11.35 29.81 5.31
CA VAL A 115 12.43 29.63 6.32
C VAL A 115 13.62 30.52 6.03
N LEU A 116 14.02 30.65 4.76
CA LEU A 116 15.08 31.59 4.38
C LEU A 116 14.66 33.04 4.61
N GLY A 117 13.39 33.35 4.45
CA GLY A 117 12.81 34.67 4.75
C GLY A 117 12.76 35.02 6.22
N GLU A 118 12.86 34.05 7.16
CA GLU A 118 12.99 34.33 8.59
C GLU A 118 14.31 35.09 8.89
N ASP A 119 15.40 34.73 8.19
CA ASP A 119 16.71 35.34 8.36
C ASP A 119 16.89 36.59 7.47
N ASP A 120 16.40 36.56 6.22
CA ASP A 120 16.57 37.64 5.24
C ASP A 120 15.29 37.87 4.42
N LYS A 121 14.42 38.75 4.92
CA LYS A 121 13.14 39.12 4.27
C LYS A 121 13.32 39.97 3.01
N VAL A 122 14.50 40.54 2.78
CA VAL A 122 14.73 41.41 1.63
C VAL A 122 14.96 40.59 0.37
N ASN A 123 15.72 39.48 0.50
CA ASN A 123 16.08 38.64 -0.62
C ASN A 123 15.16 37.41 -0.76
N TYR A 124 14.53 36.95 0.32
CA TYR A 124 13.63 35.80 0.37
C TYR A 124 12.24 36.19 0.85
N ALA A 125 11.29 35.30 0.74
CA ALA A 125 9.90 35.48 1.12
C ALA A 125 9.23 36.73 0.49
N GLN A 126 9.68 37.11 -0.72
CA GLN A 126 9.04 38.20 -1.46
C GLN A 126 7.61 37.82 -1.84
N SER A 127 6.70 38.80 -1.75
CA SER A 127 5.26 38.59 -1.96
C SER A 127 4.94 37.91 -3.29
N ASP A 128 5.61 38.32 -4.37
CA ASP A 128 5.37 37.79 -5.71
C ASP A 128 5.85 36.33 -5.85
N THR A 129 7.02 36.02 -5.27
CA THR A 129 7.55 34.65 -5.24
C THR A 129 6.68 33.72 -4.41
N LEU A 130 6.27 34.16 -3.22
CA LEU A 130 5.37 33.39 -2.36
C LEU A 130 4.02 33.18 -3.02
N TRP A 131 3.46 34.17 -3.69
CA TRP A 131 2.21 34.05 -4.42
C TRP A 131 2.30 33.06 -5.58
N TYR A 132 3.41 33.08 -6.33
CA TYR A 132 3.67 32.12 -7.39
C TYR A 132 3.76 30.68 -6.84
N LEU A 133 4.54 30.46 -5.79
CA LEU A 133 4.69 29.14 -5.15
C LEU A 133 3.37 28.66 -4.57
N PHE A 134 2.61 29.53 -3.89
CA PHE A 134 1.30 29.22 -3.35
C PHE A 134 0.29 28.83 -4.44
N THR A 135 0.30 29.54 -5.57
CA THR A 135 -0.53 29.20 -6.73
C THR A 135 -0.18 27.81 -7.28
N GLY A 136 1.11 27.47 -7.30
CA GLY A 136 1.59 26.13 -7.65
C GLY A 136 1.06 25.06 -6.70
N ILE A 137 1.10 25.31 -5.39
CA ILE A 137 0.53 24.42 -4.36
C ILE A 137 -0.96 24.21 -4.62
N ARG A 138 -1.73 25.29 -4.77
CA ARG A 138 -3.18 25.24 -5.01
C ARG A 138 -3.52 24.39 -6.23
N PHE A 139 -2.79 24.57 -7.34
CA PHE A 139 -3.01 23.81 -8.56
C PHE A 139 -2.72 22.32 -8.38
N ASN A 140 -1.62 21.98 -7.70
CA ASN A 140 -1.27 20.58 -7.42
C ASN A 140 -2.29 19.92 -6.48
N TYR A 141 -2.74 20.60 -5.44
CA TYR A 141 -3.80 20.11 -4.54
C TYR A 141 -5.11 19.87 -5.29
N GLN A 142 -5.52 20.79 -6.16
CA GLN A 142 -6.74 20.61 -6.94
C GLN A 142 -6.66 19.34 -7.82
N ARG A 143 -5.52 19.11 -8.47
CA ARG A 143 -5.31 17.88 -9.25
C ARG A 143 -5.29 16.63 -8.37
N LEU A 144 -4.62 16.70 -7.24
CA LEU A 144 -4.51 15.60 -6.29
C LEU A 144 -5.89 15.21 -5.75
N TYR A 145 -6.67 16.17 -5.27
CA TYR A 145 -8.02 15.92 -4.73
C TYR A 145 -9.01 15.40 -5.77
N LEU A 146 -8.93 15.85 -7.01
CA LEU A 146 -9.74 15.29 -8.08
C LEU A 146 -9.42 13.81 -8.33
N HIS A 147 -8.13 13.43 -8.31
CA HIS A 147 -7.75 12.04 -8.48
C HIS A 147 -8.10 11.17 -7.28
N TYR A 148 -7.95 11.71 -6.05
CA TYR A 148 -8.46 11.03 -4.86
C TYR A 148 -9.98 10.84 -4.93
N GLY A 149 -10.73 11.87 -5.34
CA GLY A 149 -12.18 11.77 -5.49
C GLY A 149 -12.60 10.65 -6.46
N TYR A 150 -11.94 10.53 -7.62
CA TYR A 150 -12.21 9.41 -8.55
C TYR A 150 -11.85 8.05 -7.94
N PHE A 151 -10.73 7.99 -7.24
CA PHE A 151 -10.29 6.76 -6.59
C PHE A 151 -11.24 6.35 -5.47
N ASP A 152 -11.65 7.28 -4.63
CA ASP A 152 -12.56 7.03 -3.51
C ASP A 152 -13.95 6.60 -4.02
N ILE A 153 -14.50 7.28 -5.05
CA ILE A 153 -15.75 6.88 -5.69
C ILE A 153 -15.65 5.45 -6.24
N TRP A 154 -14.51 5.11 -6.86
CA TRP A 154 -14.29 3.76 -7.34
C TRP A 154 -14.26 2.74 -6.20
N ILE A 155 -13.46 2.99 -5.15
CA ILE A 155 -13.30 2.07 -4.00
C ILE A 155 -14.64 1.85 -3.31
N GLU A 156 -15.38 2.91 -3.03
CA GLU A 156 -16.70 2.82 -2.39
C GLU A 156 -17.72 2.07 -3.27
N SER A 157 -17.76 2.39 -4.57
CA SER A 157 -18.64 1.70 -5.52
C SER A 157 -18.29 0.22 -5.63
N TYR A 158 -16.99 -0.11 -5.69
CA TYR A 158 -16.52 -1.48 -5.72
C TYR A 158 -16.87 -2.22 -4.42
N GLY A 159 -16.71 -1.58 -3.26
CA GLY A 159 -17.10 -2.14 -1.97
C GLY A 159 -18.60 -2.49 -1.93
N GLN A 160 -19.45 -1.57 -2.37
CA GLN A 160 -20.92 -1.83 -2.45
C GLN A 160 -21.25 -2.93 -3.47
N PHE A 161 -20.56 -2.97 -4.61
CA PHE A 161 -20.73 -4.04 -5.57
C PHE A 161 -20.39 -5.41 -4.99
N MET A 162 -19.32 -5.51 -4.20
CA MET A 162 -18.87 -6.75 -3.57
C MET A 162 -19.89 -7.29 -2.56
N VAL A 163 -20.68 -6.44 -1.89
CA VAL A 163 -21.79 -6.87 -1.02
C VAL A 163 -22.89 -7.54 -1.84
N ILE A 164 -23.15 -7.07 -3.06
CA ILE A 164 -24.24 -7.56 -3.91
C ILE A 164 -23.84 -8.84 -4.67
N VAL A 165 -22.57 -9.01 -5.01
CA VAL A 165 -22.07 -10.14 -5.82
C VAL A 165 -22.51 -11.51 -5.32
N PRO A 166 -22.37 -11.88 -4.02
CA PRO A 166 -22.84 -13.19 -3.53
C PRO A 166 -24.33 -13.40 -3.78
N PHE A 167 -25.16 -12.38 -3.57
CA PHE A 167 -26.61 -12.46 -3.78
C PHE A 167 -26.97 -12.63 -5.26
N LEU A 168 -26.24 -11.98 -6.17
CA LEU A 168 -26.44 -12.17 -7.61
C LEU A 168 -26.09 -13.60 -8.06
N ILE A 169 -25.03 -14.18 -7.49
CA ILE A 169 -24.55 -15.52 -7.82
C ILE A 169 -25.52 -16.58 -7.28
N ILE A 170 -26.00 -16.44 -6.03
CA ILE A 170 -26.81 -17.42 -5.32
C ILE A 170 -28.30 -17.22 -5.57
N GLY A 171 -28.71 -16.02 -6.00
CA GLY A 171 -30.11 -15.66 -6.23
C GLY A 171 -30.90 -16.71 -7.01
N PRO A 172 -30.43 -17.21 -8.16
CA PRO A 172 -31.12 -18.26 -8.90
C PRO A 172 -31.41 -19.52 -8.05
N SER A 173 -30.44 -19.97 -7.23
CA SER A 173 -30.60 -21.12 -6.35
C SER A 173 -31.57 -20.88 -5.20
N LEU A 174 -31.65 -19.63 -4.73
CA LEU A 174 -32.64 -19.25 -3.71
C LEU A 174 -34.09 -19.29 -4.27
N PHE A 175 -34.30 -18.75 -5.48
CA PHE A 175 -35.63 -18.72 -6.13
C PHE A 175 -36.13 -20.11 -6.54
N THR A 176 -35.20 -21.00 -6.86
CA THR A 176 -35.54 -22.42 -7.16
C THR A 176 -35.79 -23.26 -5.90
N GLY A 177 -35.57 -22.70 -4.71
CA GLY A 177 -35.64 -23.44 -3.46
C GLY A 177 -34.51 -24.41 -3.18
N ALA A 178 -33.45 -24.38 -4.03
CA ALA A 178 -32.26 -25.22 -3.88
C ALA A 178 -31.36 -24.78 -2.73
N ALA A 179 -31.37 -23.49 -2.39
CA ALA A 179 -30.63 -22.94 -1.28
C ALA A 179 -31.53 -22.32 -0.21
N LEU A 180 -31.24 -22.61 1.06
CA LEU A 180 -31.92 -21.95 2.19
C LEU A 180 -31.31 -20.56 2.44
N LEU A 181 -32.12 -19.64 2.96
CA LEU A 181 -31.67 -18.28 3.30
C LEU A 181 -30.42 -18.30 4.23
N GLY A 182 -30.36 -19.24 5.18
CA GLY A 182 -29.19 -19.40 6.05
C GLY A 182 -27.88 -19.71 5.29
N VAL A 183 -27.99 -20.52 4.24
CA VAL A 183 -26.81 -20.82 3.36
C VAL A 183 -26.36 -19.58 2.59
N VAL A 184 -27.31 -18.78 2.10
CA VAL A 184 -27.00 -17.51 1.41
C VAL A 184 -26.23 -16.56 2.31
N ILE A 185 -26.66 -16.41 3.56
CA ILE A 185 -25.99 -15.56 4.56
C ILE A 185 -24.59 -16.10 4.89
N GLN A 186 -24.44 -17.43 5.03
CA GLN A 186 -23.12 -18.05 5.26
C GLN A 186 -22.16 -17.81 4.09
N ILE A 187 -22.63 -17.97 2.87
CA ILE A 187 -21.82 -17.72 1.67
C ILE A 187 -21.45 -16.24 1.58
N SER A 188 -22.40 -15.31 1.81
CA SER A 188 -22.11 -13.88 1.80
C SER A 188 -21.03 -13.52 2.82
N ASN A 189 -21.13 -14.03 4.05
CA ASN A 189 -20.16 -13.79 5.10
C ASN A 189 -18.78 -14.39 4.76
N ALA A 190 -18.72 -15.62 4.25
CA ALA A 190 -17.47 -16.26 3.87
C ALA A 190 -16.82 -15.57 2.66
N PHE A 191 -17.64 -15.15 1.68
CA PHE A 191 -17.20 -14.39 0.53
C PHE A 191 -16.58 -13.05 0.92
N ASP A 192 -17.26 -12.28 1.81
CA ASP A 192 -16.74 -11.03 2.35
C ASP A 192 -15.41 -11.22 3.08
N ARG A 193 -15.28 -12.28 3.89
CA ARG A 193 -14.02 -12.57 4.59
C ARG A 193 -12.88 -12.89 3.63
N VAL A 194 -13.14 -13.67 2.59
CA VAL A 194 -12.14 -13.99 1.55
C VAL A 194 -11.77 -12.71 0.78
N HIS A 195 -12.76 -11.93 0.36
CA HIS A 195 -12.53 -10.65 -0.30
C HIS A 195 -11.71 -9.69 0.55
N SER A 196 -12.07 -9.50 1.82
CA SER A 196 -11.35 -8.63 2.76
C SER A 196 -9.88 -9.04 2.96
N GLY A 197 -9.60 -10.35 2.92
CA GLY A 197 -8.23 -10.86 2.97
C GLY A 197 -7.38 -10.38 1.78
N PHE A 198 -7.96 -10.31 0.57
CA PHE A 198 -7.28 -9.78 -0.61
C PHE A 198 -7.23 -8.26 -0.63
N ALA A 199 -8.27 -7.58 -0.17
CA ALA A 199 -8.37 -6.13 -0.14
C ALA A 199 -7.30 -5.47 0.74
N LEU A 200 -6.70 -6.20 1.68
CA LEU A 200 -5.58 -5.75 2.50
C LEU A 200 -4.44 -5.18 1.64
N PHE A 201 -4.08 -5.84 0.54
CA PHE A 201 -3.00 -5.37 -0.34
C PHE A 201 -3.35 -4.06 -1.03
N LEU A 202 -4.61 -3.85 -1.37
CA LEU A 202 -5.08 -2.62 -1.99
C LEU A 202 -5.01 -1.44 -1.01
N PHE A 203 -5.56 -1.62 0.18
CA PHE A 203 -5.61 -0.55 1.19
C PHE A 203 -4.24 -0.20 1.77
N ASN A 204 -3.29 -1.13 1.74
CA ASN A 204 -1.93 -0.92 2.24
C ASN A 204 -0.88 -0.69 1.15
N TRP A 205 -1.28 -0.45 -0.10
CA TRP A 205 -0.34 -0.29 -1.22
C TRP A 205 0.72 0.79 -0.97
N THR A 206 0.30 1.95 -0.47
CA THR A 206 1.20 3.06 -0.15
C THR A 206 2.20 2.67 0.94
N THR A 207 1.73 2.02 2.00
CA THR A 207 2.57 1.52 3.12
C THR A 207 3.56 0.46 2.65
N ILE A 208 3.13 -0.45 1.76
CA ILE A 208 4.01 -1.47 1.16
C ILE A 208 5.10 -0.81 0.31
N THR A 209 4.75 0.20 -0.48
CA THR A 209 5.70 0.94 -1.30
C THR A 209 6.69 1.74 -0.44
N GLU A 210 6.22 2.36 0.64
CA GLU A 210 7.06 3.04 1.63
C GLU A 210 8.02 2.05 2.29
N LEU A 211 7.53 0.89 2.75
CA LEU A 211 8.37 -0.17 3.33
C LEU A 211 9.49 -0.59 2.39
N ARG A 212 9.15 -0.82 1.12
CA ARG A 212 10.13 -1.19 0.08
C ARG A 212 11.18 -0.09 -0.10
N SER A 213 10.78 1.17 -0.10
CA SER A 213 11.69 2.31 -0.24
C SER A 213 12.63 2.43 0.96
N ILE A 214 12.10 2.31 2.18
CA ILE A 214 12.90 2.35 3.42
C ILE A 214 13.87 1.17 3.44
N TRP A 215 13.40 -0.03 3.12
CA TRP A 215 14.23 -1.23 3.08
C TRP A 215 15.39 -1.09 2.08
N LYS A 216 15.13 -0.53 0.89
CA LYS A 216 16.18 -0.25 -0.10
C LYS A 216 17.24 0.71 0.45
N ARG A 217 16.81 1.80 1.10
CA ARG A 217 17.74 2.78 1.70
C ARG A 217 18.57 2.18 2.83
N LEU A 218 17.97 1.37 3.70
CA LEU A 218 18.69 0.69 4.77
C LEU A 218 19.70 -0.32 4.22
N HIS A 219 19.34 -1.05 3.18
CA HIS A 219 20.25 -1.99 2.52
C HIS A 219 21.44 -1.28 1.83
N GLU A 220 21.18 -0.15 1.14
CA GLU A 220 22.24 0.69 0.58
C GLU A 220 23.17 1.25 1.69
N PHE A 221 22.60 1.64 2.82
CA PHE A 221 23.36 2.09 3.98
C PHE A 221 24.23 0.97 4.57
N GLU A 222 23.69 -0.25 4.73
CA GLU A 222 24.48 -1.42 5.15
C GLU A 222 25.63 -1.72 4.18
N ALA A 223 25.35 -1.70 2.88
CA ALA A 223 26.37 -1.94 1.87
C ALA A 223 27.50 -0.89 1.94
N ASN A 224 27.16 0.37 2.19
CA ASN A 224 28.16 1.43 2.39
C ASN A 224 28.96 1.23 3.68
N LEU A 225 28.32 0.87 4.79
CA LEU A 225 29.04 0.54 6.03
C LEU A 225 30.01 -0.63 5.83
N GLU A 226 29.60 -1.69 5.09
CA GLU A 226 30.49 -2.82 4.79
C GLU A 226 31.66 -2.43 3.88
N ARG A 227 31.38 -1.58 2.90
CA ARG A 227 32.39 -1.10 1.97
C ARG A 227 33.48 -0.31 2.67
N PHE A 228 33.13 0.59 3.56
CA PHE A 228 34.07 1.47 4.26
C PHE A 228 34.69 0.81 5.48
N SER A 229 34.07 -0.21 6.09
CA SER A 229 34.66 -0.97 7.19
C SER A 229 35.71 -2.00 6.75
N ASN A 230 35.76 -2.38 5.46
CA ASN A 230 36.67 -3.43 4.96
C ASN A 230 37.27 -3.06 3.58
N PRO A 231 38.17 -2.08 3.50
CA PRO A 231 38.76 -1.61 2.22
C PRO A 231 39.56 -2.70 1.45
N SER A 232 40.06 -3.73 2.14
CA SER A 232 40.85 -4.81 1.53
C SER A 232 40.06 -5.77 0.64
N ARG A 233 38.70 -5.74 0.70
CA ARG A 233 37.83 -6.60 -0.14
C ARG A 233 37.55 -6.03 -1.54
N ILE A 234 37.93 -4.78 -1.78
CA ILE A 234 37.66 -4.09 -3.05
C ILE A 234 38.81 -4.40 -4.05
N GLU A 235 40.04 -4.55 -3.57
CA GLU A 235 41.18 -4.87 -4.43
C GLU A 235 41.14 -6.29 -5.01
N SER A 236 40.47 -7.22 -4.35
CA SER A 236 40.37 -8.61 -4.82
C SER A 236 39.30 -8.86 -5.90
N LYS A 237 38.48 -7.86 -6.27
CA LYS A 237 37.45 -7.98 -7.33
C LYS A 237 37.82 -7.25 -8.62
N SER A 238 38.96 -6.57 -8.65
CA SER A 238 39.46 -5.84 -9.83
C SER A 238 40.65 -6.52 -10.51
N VAL A 239 40.92 -7.79 -10.23
CA VAL A 239 41.87 -8.65 -10.93
C VAL A 239 41.14 -9.72 -11.74
#